data_e483a268ef28477176e1efc8b5e8697a
#
_entry.id   e483a268ef28477176e1efc8b5e8697a
#
_cell.length_a   1.000
_cell.length_b   1.000
_cell.length_c   1.000
_cell.angle_alpha   90.00
_cell.angle_beta   90.00
_cell.angle_gamma   90.00
#
_symmetry.space_group_name_H-M   'P 1'
#
loop_
_entity.id
_entity.type
_entity.pdbx_description
1 polymer ?
#
loop_
_entity_poly.entity_id
_entity_poly.type
_entity_poly.pdbx_seq_one_letter_code
_entity_poly.pdbx_strand_id
1 'polypeptide(L)'
;MNHSIDQSHRDTDLFGLLYGFRFRPGERGRELDSAKALQCLQQPGDNDEFLWLHLNLAHAACERWMKSHLELPDEFFEALHEGSRSTRIEHVDSALLAVVNDVVFNLSSMVSSDVSTLWVCARSRLIISARLQPLHSVDKLRSSVKAGECFRSPLELLVHLLRDQGEVLTQIVRKTSLSVDQIEDELLSS
;
A
#
# COMPACT_ATOMS: atom_id res chain seq x y z
N MET A 1 -11.67 7.84 32.70
CA MET A 1 -12.58 7.42 31.62
C MET A 1 -12.27 8.30 30.42
N ASN A 2 -11.38 7.91 29.58
CA ASN A 2 -11.07 8.62 28.33
C ASN A 2 -11.18 7.63 27.19
N HIS A 3 -12.17 7.88 26.35
CA HIS A 3 -12.40 7.18 25.11
C HIS A 3 -11.28 7.50 24.12
N SER A 4 -10.33 6.58 23.96
CA SER A 4 -9.50 6.51 22.76
C SER A 4 -10.30 5.75 21.71
N ILE A 5 -11.28 6.41 21.13
CA ILE A 5 -11.99 5.93 19.96
C ILE A 5 -11.14 6.31 18.74
N ASP A 6 -10.54 5.30 18.16
CA ASP A 6 -10.18 5.11 16.77
C ASP A 6 -10.05 6.39 15.91
N GLN A 7 -8.84 6.94 15.87
CA GLN A 7 -8.49 8.07 14.99
C GLN A 7 -8.20 7.64 13.55
N SER A 8 -8.32 6.36 13.19
CA SER A 8 -7.98 5.87 11.85
C SER A 8 -9.02 6.22 10.77
N HIS A 9 -10.18 6.76 11.15
CA HIS A 9 -11.27 7.09 10.20
C HIS A 9 -11.49 8.59 9.95
N ARG A 10 -10.70 9.50 10.53
CA ARG A 10 -11.00 10.94 10.47
C ARG A 10 -10.25 11.76 9.44
N ASP A 11 -9.25 11.23 8.78
CA ASP A 11 -8.42 12.01 7.85
C ASP A 11 -8.42 11.42 6.43
N THR A 12 -9.59 11.06 5.91
CA THR A 12 -9.71 10.90 4.47
C THR A 12 -9.84 12.31 3.90
N ASP A 13 -8.75 12.81 3.39
CA ASP A 13 -8.68 14.10 2.73
C ASP A 13 -9.72 14.21 1.59
N LEU A 14 -9.96 15.44 1.13
CA LEU A 14 -10.96 15.80 0.10
C LEU A 14 -10.95 14.93 -1.17
N PHE A 15 -9.91 14.14 -1.39
CA PHE A 15 -9.73 13.30 -2.57
C PHE A 15 -9.30 11.85 -2.27
N GLY A 16 -9.36 11.42 -1.02
CA GLY A 16 -9.06 10.04 -0.65
C GLY A 16 -7.59 9.75 -0.34
N LEU A 17 -6.74 10.76 -0.14
CA LEU A 17 -5.39 10.55 0.37
C LEU A 17 -5.47 10.04 1.83
N LEU A 18 -4.93 8.87 2.08
CA LEU A 18 -4.83 8.30 3.43
C LEU A 18 -3.60 8.82 4.15
N TYR A 19 -2.48 8.88 3.44
CA TYR A 19 -1.24 9.49 3.89
C TYR A 19 -0.27 9.69 2.73
N GLY A 20 0.65 10.61 2.89
CA GLY A 20 1.76 10.84 1.98
C GLY A 20 3.08 10.96 2.74
N PHE A 21 4.17 10.58 2.10
CA PHE A 21 5.52 10.76 2.62
C PHE A 21 6.42 11.31 1.53
N ARG A 22 7.34 12.21 1.93
CA ARG A 22 8.44 12.66 1.11
C ARG A 22 9.74 12.06 1.62
N PHE A 23 10.53 11.52 0.73
CA PHE A 23 11.82 10.91 1.02
C PHE A 23 12.94 11.70 0.35
N ARG A 24 14.05 11.81 1.09
CA ARG A 24 15.34 12.31 0.61
C ARG A 24 16.41 11.26 0.90
N PRO A 25 17.44 11.12 0.07
CA PRO A 25 18.52 10.18 0.31
C PRO A 25 19.12 10.36 1.71
N GLY A 26 19.15 9.28 2.48
CA GLY A 26 19.69 9.26 3.84
C GLY A 26 18.85 9.93 4.93
N GLU A 27 17.67 10.48 4.58
CA GLU A 27 16.73 11.05 5.55
C GLU A 27 15.54 10.11 5.79
N ARG A 28 14.92 10.26 6.97
CA ARG A 28 13.65 9.61 7.29
C ARG A 28 12.53 10.19 6.43
N GLY A 29 11.57 9.36 6.08
CA GLY A 29 10.36 9.80 5.39
C GLY A 29 9.61 10.87 6.22
N ARG A 30 9.28 12.00 5.59
CA ARG A 30 8.51 13.08 6.22
C ARG A 30 7.05 12.97 5.79
N GLU A 31 6.17 12.84 6.76
CA GLU A 31 4.71 12.78 6.50
C GLU A 31 4.21 14.11 5.91
N LEU A 32 3.36 14.00 4.89
CA LEU A 32 2.75 15.11 4.18
C LEU A 32 1.23 15.05 4.34
N ASP A 33 0.62 16.22 4.58
CA ASP A 33 -0.81 16.43 4.36
C ASP A 33 -1.11 16.65 2.87
N SER A 34 -2.38 16.66 2.49
CA SER A 34 -2.81 16.82 1.10
C SER A 34 -2.33 18.10 0.45
N ALA A 35 -2.33 19.20 1.18
CA ALA A 35 -1.90 20.50 0.66
C ALA A 35 -0.40 20.47 0.32
N LYS A 36 0.42 19.90 1.20
CA LYS A 36 1.86 19.72 0.97
C LYS A 36 2.15 18.71 -0.14
N ALA A 37 1.37 17.63 -0.20
CA ALA A 37 1.49 16.65 -1.28
C ALA A 37 1.26 17.29 -2.65
N LEU A 38 0.17 18.07 -2.79
CA LEU A 38 -0.12 18.83 -4.01
C LEU A 38 0.98 19.84 -4.35
N GLN A 39 1.49 20.56 -3.36
CA GLN A 39 2.59 21.51 -3.56
C GLN A 39 3.85 20.80 -4.07
N CYS A 40 4.20 19.65 -3.48
CA CYS A 40 5.35 18.86 -3.91
C CYS A 40 5.20 18.31 -5.34
N LEU A 41 3.98 17.93 -5.75
CA LEU A 41 3.70 17.47 -7.11
C LEU A 41 3.83 18.59 -8.15
N GLN A 42 3.49 19.83 -7.79
CA GLN A 42 3.54 21.01 -8.69
C GLN A 42 4.92 21.64 -8.79
N GLN A 43 5.80 21.42 -7.83
CA GLN A 43 7.14 22.00 -7.83
C GLN A 43 8.15 21.03 -8.46
N PRO A 44 9.06 21.50 -9.31
CA PRO A 44 10.23 20.72 -9.68
C PRO A 44 11.06 20.49 -8.41
N GLY A 45 10.92 19.34 -7.81
CA GLY A 45 11.71 18.97 -6.64
C GLY A 45 13.15 18.63 -7.03
N ASP A 46 14.00 18.44 -6.03
CA ASP A 46 15.36 17.93 -6.21
C ASP A 46 15.33 16.54 -6.88
N ASN A 47 16.26 16.27 -7.79
CA ASN A 47 16.26 15.01 -8.57
C ASN A 47 16.35 13.75 -7.69
N ASP A 48 16.82 13.91 -6.46
CA ASP A 48 17.01 12.82 -5.51
C ASP A 48 15.83 12.64 -4.55
N GLU A 49 14.78 13.46 -4.65
CA GLU A 49 13.57 13.32 -3.81
C GLU A 49 12.49 12.50 -4.50
N PHE A 50 11.75 11.73 -3.72
CA PHE A 50 10.54 11.10 -4.22
C PHE A 50 9.39 11.15 -3.20
N LEU A 51 8.18 10.96 -3.70
CA LEU A 51 6.94 10.95 -2.93
C LEU A 51 6.33 9.54 -2.92
N TRP A 52 5.79 9.15 -1.78
CA TRP A 52 4.84 8.05 -1.66
C TRP A 52 3.48 8.60 -1.25
N LEU A 53 2.47 8.37 -2.09
CA LEU A 53 1.08 8.71 -1.79
C LEU A 53 0.24 7.44 -1.73
N HIS A 54 -0.49 7.25 -0.65
CA HIS A 54 -1.38 6.11 -0.45
C HIS A 54 -2.83 6.56 -0.44
N LEU A 55 -3.65 5.97 -1.32
CA LEU A 55 -4.97 6.44 -1.66
C LEU A 55 -6.05 5.40 -1.36
N ASN A 56 -7.23 5.91 -1.00
CA ASN A 56 -8.44 5.13 -0.79
C ASN A 56 -9.35 5.20 -2.02
N LEU A 57 -9.45 4.12 -2.78
CA LEU A 57 -10.31 4.03 -3.97
C LEU A 57 -11.81 4.01 -3.65
N ALA A 58 -12.18 3.72 -2.39
CA ALA A 58 -13.58 3.84 -1.96
C ALA A 58 -14.06 5.31 -1.91
N HIS A 59 -13.13 6.28 -1.94
CA HIS A 59 -13.49 7.69 -1.99
C HIS A 59 -13.87 8.11 -3.41
N ALA A 60 -15.10 8.62 -3.59
CA ALA A 60 -15.68 8.91 -4.91
C ALA A 60 -14.87 9.90 -5.78
N ALA A 61 -14.07 10.78 -5.16
CA ALA A 61 -13.23 11.73 -5.90
C ALA A 61 -11.84 11.18 -6.24
N CYS A 62 -11.43 10.03 -5.71
CA CYS A 62 -10.05 9.55 -5.76
C CYS A 62 -9.54 9.37 -7.20
N GLU A 63 -10.24 8.60 -8.01
CA GLU A 63 -9.83 8.34 -9.39
C GLU A 63 -9.78 9.61 -10.23
N ARG A 64 -10.81 10.46 -10.11
CA ARG A 64 -10.86 11.74 -10.82
C ARG A 64 -9.68 12.65 -10.43
N TRP A 65 -9.37 12.67 -9.15
CA TRP A 65 -8.24 13.45 -8.65
C TRP A 65 -6.90 12.91 -9.20
N MET A 66 -6.70 11.60 -9.20
CA MET A 66 -5.51 10.98 -9.80
C MET A 66 -5.36 11.34 -11.27
N LYS A 67 -6.44 11.24 -12.07
CA LYS A 67 -6.43 11.61 -13.50
C LYS A 67 -6.11 13.08 -13.74
N SER A 68 -6.48 13.97 -12.82
CA SER A 68 -6.28 15.41 -12.99
C SER A 68 -4.93 15.92 -12.50
N HIS A 69 -4.27 15.20 -11.57
CA HIS A 69 -3.08 15.71 -10.88
C HIS A 69 -1.86 14.82 -11.02
N LEU A 70 -2.03 13.57 -11.45
CA LEU A 70 -0.94 12.61 -11.57
C LEU A 70 -0.82 12.15 -13.02
N GLU A 71 0.40 12.15 -13.53
CA GLU A 71 0.72 11.60 -14.84
C GLU A 71 0.87 10.07 -14.73
N LEU A 72 -0.25 9.36 -14.57
CA LEU A 72 -0.29 7.91 -14.54
C LEU A 72 -0.64 7.36 -15.93
N PRO A 73 -0.07 6.21 -16.35
CA PRO A 73 -0.43 5.57 -17.61
C PRO A 73 -1.88 5.07 -17.58
N ASP A 74 -2.50 5.00 -18.76
CA ASP A 74 -3.89 4.55 -18.90
C ASP A 74 -4.08 3.13 -18.40
N GLU A 75 -3.08 2.27 -18.57
CA GLU A 75 -3.05 0.89 -18.09
C GLU A 75 -3.21 0.78 -16.57
N PHE A 76 -2.77 1.80 -15.82
CA PHE A 76 -3.01 1.85 -14.38
C PHE A 76 -4.51 1.96 -14.09
N PHE A 77 -5.22 2.83 -14.81
CA PHE A 77 -6.66 3.01 -14.64
C PHE A 77 -7.45 1.81 -15.17
N GLU A 78 -7.02 1.19 -16.25
CA GLU A 78 -7.58 -0.07 -16.74
C GLU A 78 -7.47 -1.16 -15.67
N ALA A 79 -6.28 -1.32 -15.06
CA ALA A 79 -6.07 -2.28 -14.00
C ALA A 79 -6.94 -2.05 -12.76
N LEU A 80 -7.32 -0.79 -12.46
CA LEU A 80 -8.27 -0.50 -11.38
C LEU A 80 -9.67 -1.09 -11.64
N HIS A 81 -10.10 -1.13 -12.91
CA HIS A 81 -11.44 -1.56 -13.30
C HIS A 81 -11.53 -3.06 -13.63
N GLU A 82 -10.45 -3.67 -14.09
CA GLU A 82 -10.43 -5.09 -14.45
C GLU A 82 -10.55 -6.02 -13.23
N GLY A 83 -10.22 -5.53 -12.04
CA GLY A 83 -10.04 -6.37 -10.86
C GLY A 83 -8.81 -7.28 -10.99
N SER A 84 -8.31 -7.80 -9.90
CA SER A 84 -7.12 -8.65 -9.93
C SER A 84 -7.42 -10.07 -9.51
N ARG A 85 -7.05 -11.02 -10.37
CA ARG A 85 -7.05 -12.46 -10.04
C ARG A 85 -5.66 -12.98 -9.66
N SER A 86 -4.60 -12.20 -9.92
CA SER A 86 -3.22 -12.61 -9.66
C SER A 86 -2.32 -11.40 -9.40
N THR A 87 -1.30 -11.60 -8.58
CA THR A 87 -0.22 -10.62 -8.44
C THR A 87 0.57 -10.57 -9.74
N ARG A 88 0.79 -9.36 -10.27
CA ARG A 88 1.59 -9.11 -11.47
C ARG A 88 2.35 -7.80 -11.37
N ILE A 89 3.47 -7.74 -12.07
CA ILE A 89 4.28 -6.52 -12.22
C ILE A 89 4.55 -6.35 -13.70
N GLU A 90 4.28 -5.18 -14.22
CA GLU A 90 4.40 -4.84 -15.62
C GLU A 90 5.19 -3.54 -15.78
N HIS A 91 5.99 -3.45 -16.82
CA HIS A 91 6.68 -2.23 -17.19
C HIS A 91 5.90 -1.53 -18.30
N VAL A 92 5.44 -0.33 -18.04
CA VAL A 92 4.70 0.49 -19.00
C VAL A 92 5.39 1.84 -19.13
N ASP A 93 5.95 2.12 -20.31
CA ASP A 93 6.74 3.32 -20.59
C ASP A 93 7.88 3.51 -19.55
N SER A 94 7.80 4.56 -18.74
CA SER A 94 8.75 4.88 -17.67
C SER A 94 8.23 4.52 -16.27
N ALA A 95 7.18 3.71 -16.18
CA ALA A 95 6.54 3.31 -14.95
C ALA A 95 6.59 1.80 -14.73
N LEU A 96 6.64 1.37 -13.47
CA LEU A 96 6.34 0.01 -13.05
C LEU A 96 4.93 0.00 -12.46
N LEU A 97 4.06 -0.81 -13.04
CA LEU A 97 2.74 -1.10 -12.51
C LEU A 97 2.79 -2.41 -11.74
N ALA A 98 2.33 -2.41 -10.50
CA ALA A 98 2.17 -3.62 -9.72
C ALA A 98 0.71 -3.75 -9.26
N VAL A 99 0.13 -4.89 -9.51
CA VAL A 99 -1.17 -5.31 -8.97
C VAL A 99 -0.88 -6.44 -8.01
N VAL A 100 -1.10 -6.20 -6.71
CA VAL A 100 -0.67 -7.09 -5.64
C VAL A 100 -1.89 -7.54 -4.85
N ASN A 101 -2.11 -8.84 -4.76
CA ASN A 101 -3.11 -9.39 -3.86
C ASN A 101 -2.50 -9.54 -2.47
N ASP A 102 -3.11 -8.87 -1.51
CA ASP A 102 -2.64 -8.81 -0.13
C ASP A 102 -3.76 -9.14 0.85
N VAL A 103 -3.39 -9.48 2.06
CA VAL A 103 -4.33 -9.84 3.12
C VAL A 103 -4.95 -8.60 3.72
N VAL A 104 -6.27 -8.63 3.89
CA VAL A 104 -7.02 -7.55 4.51
C VAL A 104 -6.63 -7.43 5.99
N PHE A 105 -6.28 -6.21 6.39
CA PHE A 105 -6.01 -5.89 7.79
C PHE A 105 -7.32 -5.74 8.55
N ASN A 106 -7.59 -6.67 9.49
CA ASN A 106 -8.77 -6.62 10.32
C ASN A 106 -8.37 -6.48 11.80
N LEU A 107 -8.72 -5.35 12.40
CA LEU A 107 -8.44 -5.07 13.82
C LEU A 107 -9.15 -6.02 14.80
N SER A 108 -10.25 -6.64 14.38
CA SER A 108 -11.09 -7.47 15.24
C SER A 108 -10.81 -8.99 15.14
N SER A 109 -10.03 -9.43 14.16
CA SER A 109 -9.67 -10.84 14.03
C SER A 109 -8.17 -10.99 13.74
N MET A 110 -7.50 -11.80 14.57
CA MET A 110 -6.09 -12.17 14.37
C MET A 110 -5.91 -13.09 13.14
N VAL A 111 -6.99 -13.48 12.49
CA VAL A 111 -7.01 -14.39 11.34
C VAL A 111 -8.01 -13.83 10.34
N SER A 112 -7.56 -12.98 9.43
CA SER A 112 -8.32 -12.67 8.23
C SER A 112 -7.80 -13.53 7.08
N SER A 113 -8.71 -14.26 6.43
CA SER A 113 -8.44 -14.96 5.18
C SER A 113 -8.85 -14.16 3.95
N ASP A 114 -9.38 -12.97 4.16
CA ASP A 114 -9.85 -12.14 3.08
C ASP A 114 -8.65 -11.48 2.37
N VAL A 115 -8.70 -11.51 1.05
CA VAL A 115 -7.68 -10.94 0.17
C VAL A 115 -8.31 -9.76 -0.57
N SER A 116 -7.56 -8.68 -0.63
CA SER A 116 -7.92 -7.51 -1.44
C SER A 116 -6.72 -7.06 -2.27
N THR A 117 -6.98 -6.20 -3.23
CA THR A 117 -5.97 -5.78 -4.19
C THR A 117 -5.36 -4.44 -3.80
N LEU A 118 -4.04 -4.36 -3.96
CA LEU A 118 -3.25 -3.14 -3.94
C LEU A 118 -2.78 -2.85 -5.36
N TRP A 119 -3.09 -1.69 -5.87
CA TRP A 119 -2.57 -1.16 -7.12
C TRP A 119 -1.43 -0.19 -6.84
N VAL A 120 -0.32 -0.38 -7.52
CA VAL A 120 0.88 0.46 -7.35
C VAL A 120 1.37 0.93 -8.70
N CYS A 121 1.71 2.20 -8.79
CA CYS A 121 2.44 2.77 -9.91
C CYS A 121 3.71 3.45 -9.37
N ALA A 122 4.87 2.98 -9.78
CA ALA A 122 6.16 3.53 -9.39
C ALA A 122 6.85 4.17 -10.60
N ARG A 123 7.21 5.44 -10.47
CA ARG A 123 7.99 6.24 -11.41
C ARG A 123 9.25 6.78 -10.73
N SER A 124 10.11 7.49 -11.45
CA SER A 124 11.40 7.96 -10.94
C SER A 124 11.31 8.75 -9.62
N ARG A 125 10.24 9.53 -9.43
CA ARG A 125 10.09 10.44 -8.28
C ARG A 125 8.75 10.29 -7.54
N LEU A 126 7.95 9.33 -7.93
CA LEU A 126 6.61 9.15 -7.39
C LEU A 126 6.28 7.68 -7.30
N ILE A 127 5.79 7.24 -6.16
CA ILE A 127 5.10 5.98 -6.02
C ILE A 127 3.70 6.24 -5.49
N ILE A 128 2.72 5.77 -6.24
CA ILE A 128 1.32 5.76 -5.86
C ILE A 128 0.96 4.35 -5.46
N SER A 129 0.28 4.21 -4.34
CA SER A 129 -0.39 2.97 -3.96
C SER A 129 -1.85 3.27 -3.65
N ALA A 130 -2.75 2.43 -4.13
CA ALA A 130 -4.18 2.63 -3.99
C ALA A 130 -4.88 1.32 -3.61
N ARG A 131 -5.90 1.40 -2.75
CA ARG A 131 -6.62 0.24 -2.23
C ARG A 131 -8.09 0.54 -1.97
N LEU A 132 -8.91 -0.49 -1.93
CA LEU A 132 -10.30 -0.41 -1.46
C LEU A 132 -10.42 -0.70 0.04
N GLN A 133 -9.69 -1.68 0.54
CA GLN A 133 -9.72 -2.13 1.94
C GLN A 133 -8.34 -2.01 2.59
N PRO A 134 -8.23 -1.82 3.91
CA PRO A 134 -6.96 -1.84 4.62
C PRO A 134 -6.18 -3.13 4.34
N LEU A 135 -4.86 -3.00 4.09
CA LEU A 135 -4.00 -4.11 3.70
C LEU A 135 -2.82 -4.24 4.66
N HIS A 136 -2.45 -5.49 4.97
CA HIS A 136 -1.47 -5.79 6.02
C HIS A 136 -0.05 -5.33 5.65
N SER A 137 0.40 -5.59 4.42
CA SER A 137 1.75 -5.21 3.98
C SER A 137 1.93 -3.70 3.92
N VAL A 138 0.90 -2.97 3.51
CA VAL A 138 0.93 -1.51 3.44
C VAL A 138 1.02 -0.87 4.82
N ASP A 139 0.25 -1.38 5.80
CA ASP A 139 0.31 -0.89 7.17
C ASP A 139 1.65 -1.21 7.84
N LYS A 140 2.24 -2.37 7.52
CA LYS A 140 3.59 -2.75 7.97
C LYS A 140 4.63 -1.79 7.39
N LEU A 141 4.60 -1.53 6.07
CA LEU A 141 5.49 -0.58 5.42
C LEU A 141 5.34 0.83 6.02
N ARG A 142 4.11 1.31 6.21
CA ARG A 142 3.86 2.60 6.88
C ARG A 142 4.50 2.67 8.26
N SER A 143 4.40 1.60 9.02
CA SER A 143 4.98 1.50 10.36
C SER A 143 6.51 1.56 10.32
N SER A 144 7.15 0.88 9.35
CA SER A 144 8.60 0.94 9.11
C SER A 144 9.05 2.36 8.76
N VAL A 145 8.33 3.05 7.87
CA VAL A 145 8.61 4.46 7.52
C VAL A 145 8.51 5.36 8.75
N LYS A 146 7.47 5.21 9.57
CA LYS A 146 7.29 5.98 10.81
C LYS A 146 8.34 5.65 11.87
N ALA A 147 8.82 4.41 11.90
CA ALA A 147 9.94 4.01 12.77
C ALA A 147 11.29 4.61 12.32
N GLY A 148 11.35 5.19 11.14
CA GLY A 148 12.51 5.91 10.63
C GLY A 148 13.35 5.14 9.62
N GLU A 149 12.79 4.10 9.01
CA GLU A 149 13.43 3.42 7.88
C GLU A 149 13.57 4.40 6.70
N CYS A 150 14.73 4.38 6.07
CA CYS A 150 15.09 5.28 4.98
C CYS A 150 15.04 4.55 3.65
N PHE A 151 14.44 5.18 2.66
CA PHE A 151 14.32 4.65 1.29
C PHE A 151 14.97 5.62 0.31
N ARG A 152 15.72 5.09 -0.66
CA ARG A 152 16.49 5.87 -1.64
C ARG A 152 15.73 6.09 -2.95
N SER A 153 14.74 5.23 -3.22
CA SER A 153 13.98 5.30 -4.48
C SER A 153 12.58 4.69 -4.33
N PRO A 154 11.65 5.06 -5.25
CA PRO A 154 10.36 4.40 -5.34
C PRO A 154 10.46 2.89 -5.51
N LEU A 155 11.46 2.41 -6.25
CA LEU A 155 11.67 0.99 -6.49
C LEU A 155 12.09 0.25 -5.20
N GLU A 156 12.97 0.84 -4.40
CA GLU A 156 13.37 0.26 -3.11
C GLU A 156 12.17 0.11 -2.17
N LEU A 157 11.30 1.13 -2.13
CA LEU A 157 10.07 1.10 -1.35
C LEU A 157 9.10 0.02 -1.87
N LEU A 158 8.96 -0.12 -3.19
CA LEU A 158 8.14 -1.17 -3.79
C LEU A 158 8.69 -2.57 -3.46
N VAL A 159 10.00 -2.77 -3.54
CA VAL A 159 10.64 -4.06 -3.19
C VAL A 159 10.40 -4.39 -1.71
N HIS A 160 10.48 -3.40 -0.83
CA HIS A 160 10.19 -3.59 0.60
C HIS A 160 8.72 -4.00 0.81
N LEU A 161 7.78 -3.32 0.15
CA LEU A 161 6.35 -3.67 0.19
C LEU A 161 6.10 -5.12 -0.23
N LEU A 162 6.70 -5.55 -1.35
CA LEU A 162 6.55 -6.92 -1.86
C LEU A 162 7.19 -7.96 -0.92
N ARG A 163 8.29 -7.62 -0.26
CA ARG A 163 8.90 -8.47 0.77
C ARG A 163 7.97 -8.62 1.97
N ASP A 164 7.41 -7.52 2.45
CA ASP A 164 6.46 -7.55 3.57
C ASP A 164 5.24 -8.41 3.24
N GLN A 165 4.71 -8.28 2.03
CA GLN A 165 3.60 -9.10 1.54
C GLN A 165 3.99 -10.60 1.50
N GLY A 166 5.18 -10.93 1.00
CA GLY A 166 5.70 -12.30 0.97
C GLY A 166 5.86 -12.91 2.37
N GLU A 167 6.31 -12.12 3.34
CA GLU A 167 6.41 -12.56 4.74
C GLU A 167 5.04 -12.86 5.35
N VAL A 168 4.04 -12.01 5.11
CA VAL A 168 2.65 -12.23 5.56
C VAL A 168 2.09 -13.52 4.98
N LEU A 169 2.23 -13.73 3.67
CA LEU A 169 1.77 -14.95 3.01
C LEU A 169 2.47 -16.20 3.56
N THR A 170 3.79 -16.12 3.79
CA THR A 170 4.57 -17.22 4.38
C THR A 170 4.06 -17.58 5.78
N GLN A 171 3.75 -16.61 6.61
CA GLN A 171 3.20 -16.83 7.93
C GLN A 171 1.82 -17.51 7.88
N ILE A 172 0.96 -17.10 6.95
CA ILE A 172 -0.37 -17.70 6.76
C ILE A 172 -0.22 -19.16 6.35
N VAL A 173 0.62 -19.45 5.35
CA VAL A 173 0.86 -20.84 4.89
C VAL A 173 1.34 -21.73 6.03
N ARG A 174 2.33 -21.28 6.79
CA ARG A 174 2.84 -22.04 7.96
C ARG A 174 1.76 -22.32 8.99
N LYS A 175 0.95 -21.30 9.31
CA LYS A 175 -0.14 -21.45 10.30
C LYS A 175 -1.21 -22.43 9.81
N THR A 176 -1.56 -22.35 8.53
CA THR A 176 -2.54 -23.26 7.92
C THR A 176 -2.01 -24.69 7.90
N SER A 177 -0.74 -24.92 7.56
CA SER A 177 -0.11 -26.24 7.60
C SER A 177 -0.19 -26.85 9.00
N LEU A 178 0.17 -26.10 10.05
CA LEU A 178 0.08 -26.58 11.43
C LEU A 178 -1.37 -26.94 11.84
N SER A 179 -2.35 -26.19 11.34
CA SER A 179 -3.76 -26.49 11.63
C SER A 179 -4.22 -27.76 10.91
N VAL A 180 -3.74 -28.04 9.70
CA VAL A 180 -4.02 -29.28 8.98
C VAL A 180 -3.41 -30.46 9.70
N ASP A 181 -2.13 -30.37 10.09
CA ASP A 181 -1.43 -31.42 10.85
C ASP A 181 -2.19 -31.77 12.15
N GLN A 182 -2.68 -30.75 12.87
CA GLN A 182 -3.51 -30.99 14.07
C GLN A 182 -4.81 -31.76 13.77
N ILE A 183 -5.51 -31.39 12.71
CA ILE A 183 -6.74 -32.07 12.30
C ILE A 183 -6.44 -33.52 11.91
N GLU A 184 -5.35 -33.77 11.19
CA GLU A 184 -4.93 -35.15 10.84
C GLU A 184 -4.61 -35.97 12.08
N ASP A 185 -3.89 -35.44 13.07
CA ASP A 185 -3.58 -36.10 14.32
C ASP A 185 -4.83 -36.43 15.13
N GLU A 186 -5.80 -35.52 15.19
CA GLU A 186 -7.10 -35.77 15.86
C GLU A 186 -7.89 -36.86 15.17
N LEU A 187 -7.91 -36.91 13.84
CA LEU A 187 -8.61 -37.95 13.08
C LEU A 187 -7.98 -39.34 13.21
N LEU A 188 -6.63 -39.38 13.31
CA LEU A 188 -5.91 -40.64 13.46
C LEU A 188 -5.94 -41.20 14.90
N SER A 189 -6.31 -40.36 15.87
CA SER A 189 -6.39 -40.73 17.30
C SER A 189 -7.78 -41.18 17.73
N SER A 190 -8.78 -41.09 16.83
CA SER A 190 -10.17 -41.46 17.05
C SER A 190 -10.42 -42.86 16.59
#